data_b59eaaa047dfd4f2cebe7cc65164bd8e
#
_entry.id   b59eaaa047dfd4f2cebe7cc65164bd8e
#
_cell.length_a   1.000
_cell.length_b   1.000
_cell.length_c   1.000
_cell.angle_alpha   90.00
_cell.angle_beta   90.00
_cell.angle_gamma   90.00
#
_symmetry.space_group_name_H-M   'P 1'
#
loop_
_entity.id
_entity.type
_entity.pdbx_description
1 polymer ?
#
loop_
_entity_poly.entity_id
_entity_poly.type
_entity_poly.pdbx_seq_one_letter_code
_entity_poly.pdbx_strand_id
1 'polypeptide(L)'
;LHLMRTGAVGVLVGVGPGHACTTRGVLGIGVPQATAIADAAAARVQHLLETGEYCDVIADGGMRTGGDVAKAIALGADAVMIGSPLASADEAPGRGYHWGMATFHPELPRGTRVKAGRKGTLREILLGPAHENDGTRNLFGALRTSMATCGYETLSSFQKAEVMVAPALMTEGKKLQKEQDVGMG
;
A
#
# COMPACT_ATOMS: atom_id res chain seq x y z
N LEU A 1 7.84 -18.37 0.32
CA LEU A 1 7.58 -19.78 0.08
C LEU A 1 7.73 -20.63 1.35
N HIS A 2 8.83 -20.47 2.13
CA HIS A 2 9.06 -21.28 3.34
C HIS A 2 7.91 -21.16 4.37
N LEU A 3 7.47 -19.94 4.67
CA LEU A 3 6.33 -19.71 5.57
C LEU A 3 5.03 -20.35 5.07
N MET A 4 4.77 -20.29 3.79
CA MET A 4 3.60 -20.92 3.16
C MET A 4 3.64 -22.44 3.38
N ARG A 5 4.80 -23.07 3.14
CA ARG A 5 5.02 -24.51 3.34
C ARG A 5 4.90 -24.96 4.80
N THR A 6 5.02 -24.04 5.76
CA THR A 6 4.79 -24.35 7.19
C THR A 6 3.33 -24.21 7.62
N GLY A 7 2.41 -23.98 6.67
CA GLY A 7 0.97 -23.90 6.91
C GLY A 7 0.42 -22.49 7.13
N ALA A 8 1.16 -21.45 6.79
CA ALA A 8 0.62 -20.10 6.81
C ALA A 8 -0.46 -19.94 5.73
N VAL A 9 -1.67 -19.53 6.12
CA VAL A 9 -2.80 -19.29 5.21
C VAL A 9 -2.78 -17.86 4.63
N GLY A 10 -1.95 -17.00 5.17
CA GLY A 10 -1.71 -15.65 4.68
C GLY A 10 -0.38 -15.10 5.18
N VAL A 11 0.27 -14.28 4.37
CA VAL A 11 1.55 -13.64 4.69
C VAL A 11 1.46 -12.14 4.52
N LEU A 12 1.93 -11.42 5.54
CA LEU A 12 2.09 -9.97 5.51
C LEU A 12 3.42 -9.64 4.83
N VAL A 13 3.36 -8.91 3.73
CA VAL A 13 4.52 -8.61 2.88
C VAL A 13 4.89 -7.14 2.99
N GLY A 14 6.02 -6.87 3.59
CA GLY A 14 6.55 -5.52 3.75
C GLY A 14 7.43 -5.39 5.00
N VAL A 15 8.70 -5.04 4.79
CA VAL A 15 9.63 -4.72 5.87
C VAL A 15 9.93 -3.24 5.83
N GLY A 16 9.32 -2.50 6.76
CA GLY A 16 9.57 -1.10 6.96
C GLY A 16 9.07 -0.11 5.90
N PRO A 17 8.05 -0.40 5.05
CA PRO A 17 7.60 0.58 4.07
C PRO A 17 6.65 1.63 4.66
N GLY A 18 6.11 1.41 5.85
CA GLY A 18 5.13 2.28 6.49
C GLY A 18 5.70 3.60 6.95
N HIS A 19 4.87 4.65 6.95
CA HIS A 19 5.26 6.01 7.32
C HIS A 19 5.79 6.12 8.76
N ALA A 20 5.22 5.34 9.69
CA ALA A 20 5.64 5.33 11.09
C ALA A 20 6.80 4.35 11.37
N CYS A 21 7.23 3.58 10.37
CA CYS A 21 8.29 2.61 10.55
C CYS A 21 9.68 3.27 10.45
N THR A 22 10.56 2.91 11.37
CA THR A 22 11.95 3.40 11.40
C THR A 22 12.97 2.38 10.91
N THR A 23 12.53 1.15 10.63
CA THR A 23 13.41 0.01 10.31
C THR A 23 14.35 0.31 9.14
N ARG A 24 13.85 0.86 8.03
CA ARG A 24 14.68 1.16 6.85
C ARG A 24 15.72 2.23 7.13
N GLY A 25 15.33 3.30 7.83
CA GLY A 25 16.23 4.42 8.15
C GLY A 25 17.25 4.10 9.24
N VAL A 26 16.85 3.31 10.23
CA VAL A 26 17.70 3.00 11.40
C VAL A 26 18.56 1.76 11.19
N LEU A 27 18.00 0.71 10.59
CA LEU A 27 18.68 -0.58 10.43
C LEU A 27 19.18 -0.83 9.01
N GLY A 28 18.80 -0.01 8.03
CA GLY A 28 19.15 -0.22 6.63
C GLY A 28 18.54 -1.48 5.99
N ILE A 29 17.48 -2.01 6.60
CA ILE A 29 16.82 -3.26 6.17
C ILE A 29 15.51 -2.93 5.45
N GLY A 30 15.32 -3.49 4.27
CA GLY A 30 14.08 -3.35 3.52
C GLY A 30 14.20 -3.87 2.09
N VAL A 31 13.05 -4.13 1.48
CA VAL A 31 12.91 -4.46 0.07
C VAL A 31 11.92 -3.48 -0.55
N PRO A 32 12.12 -2.99 -1.77
CA PRO A 32 11.11 -2.19 -2.46
C PRO A 32 9.79 -2.94 -2.50
N GLN A 33 8.69 -2.27 -2.11
CA GLN A 33 7.41 -2.94 -1.86
C GLN A 33 6.85 -3.64 -3.10
N ALA A 34 7.00 -3.04 -4.28
CA ALA A 34 6.56 -3.65 -5.53
C ALA A 34 7.28 -4.99 -5.80
N THR A 35 8.60 -5.02 -5.61
CA THR A 35 9.40 -6.25 -5.74
C THR A 35 8.97 -7.30 -4.73
N ALA A 36 8.83 -6.91 -3.45
CA ALA A 36 8.43 -7.84 -2.39
C ALA A 36 7.06 -8.48 -2.65
N ILE A 37 6.09 -7.71 -3.13
CA ILE A 37 4.75 -8.21 -3.47
C ILE A 37 4.82 -9.19 -4.65
N ALA A 38 5.52 -8.83 -5.73
CA ALA A 38 5.65 -9.67 -6.90
C ALA A 38 6.35 -11.02 -6.58
N ASP A 39 7.42 -10.98 -5.80
CA ASP A 39 8.13 -12.19 -5.35
C ASP A 39 7.26 -13.08 -4.45
N ALA A 40 6.49 -12.48 -3.54
CA ALA A 40 5.56 -13.22 -2.68
C ALA A 40 4.40 -13.82 -3.48
N ALA A 41 3.87 -13.11 -4.46
CA ALA A 41 2.83 -13.62 -5.37
C ALA A 41 3.36 -14.79 -6.22
N ALA A 42 4.58 -14.71 -6.73
CA ALA A 42 5.23 -15.83 -7.43
C ALA A 42 5.41 -17.04 -6.52
N ALA A 43 5.84 -16.83 -5.26
CA ALA A 43 5.96 -17.89 -4.28
C ALA A 43 4.61 -18.54 -3.94
N ARG A 44 3.53 -17.76 -3.88
CA ARG A 44 2.15 -18.28 -3.71
C ARG A 44 1.74 -19.19 -4.86
N VAL A 45 2.02 -18.79 -6.11
CA VAL A 45 1.70 -19.61 -7.28
C VAL A 45 2.46 -20.95 -7.20
N GLN A 46 3.73 -20.92 -6.86
CA GLN A 46 4.52 -22.13 -6.67
C GLN A 46 3.94 -23.00 -5.55
N HIS A 47 3.60 -22.44 -4.40
CA HIS A 47 2.99 -23.16 -3.28
C HIS A 47 1.68 -23.82 -3.67
N LEU A 48 0.79 -23.09 -4.37
CA LEU A 48 -0.47 -23.61 -4.86
C LEU A 48 -0.28 -24.79 -5.82
N LEU A 49 0.71 -24.73 -6.70
CA LEU A 49 1.04 -25.82 -7.62
C LEU A 49 1.60 -27.05 -6.90
N GLU A 50 2.36 -26.85 -5.82
CA GLU A 50 2.96 -27.94 -5.03
C GLU A 50 1.95 -28.64 -4.11
N THR A 51 1.01 -27.89 -3.53
CA THR A 51 0.17 -28.37 -2.42
C THR A 51 -1.32 -28.36 -2.71
N GLY A 52 -1.78 -27.58 -3.69
CA GLY A 52 -3.19 -27.28 -3.90
C GLY A 52 -3.77 -26.25 -2.92
N GLU A 53 -2.97 -25.74 -1.97
CA GLU A 53 -3.40 -24.80 -0.95
C GLU A 53 -3.08 -23.35 -1.35
N TYR A 54 -4.04 -22.45 -1.14
CA TYR A 54 -3.87 -21.02 -1.38
C TYR A 54 -3.38 -20.31 -0.13
N CYS A 55 -2.43 -19.41 -0.28
CA CYS A 55 -1.92 -18.55 0.78
C CYS A 55 -2.08 -17.09 0.36
N ASP A 56 -2.85 -16.31 1.12
CA ASP A 56 -3.09 -14.90 0.82
C ASP A 56 -1.81 -14.06 0.95
N VAL A 57 -1.59 -13.17 0.00
CA VAL A 57 -0.52 -12.18 0.01
C VAL A 57 -1.11 -10.82 0.40
N ILE A 58 -0.78 -10.33 1.58
CA ILE A 58 -1.28 -9.06 2.11
C ILE A 58 -0.14 -8.04 2.03
N ALA A 59 -0.27 -7.05 1.15
CA ALA A 59 0.72 -5.98 1.04
C ALA A 59 0.64 -5.06 2.26
N ASP A 60 1.67 -5.08 3.10
CA ASP A 60 1.70 -4.37 4.39
C ASP A 60 2.52 -3.09 4.31
N GLY A 61 1.82 -1.97 4.39
CA GLY A 61 2.38 -0.64 4.53
C GLY A 61 2.86 0.02 3.23
N GLY A 62 3.16 1.31 3.33
CA GLY A 62 3.67 2.13 2.24
C GLY A 62 2.62 2.69 1.28
N MET A 63 1.35 2.33 1.44
CA MET A 63 0.25 2.82 0.62
C MET A 63 -0.36 4.08 1.20
N ARG A 64 -0.45 5.12 0.38
CA ARG A 64 -0.97 6.44 0.76
C ARG A 64 -2.13 6.88 -0.11
N THR A 65 -2.18 6.40 -1.33
CA THR A 65 -3.14 6.79 -2.36
C THR A 65 -3.85 5.59 -2.94
N GLY A 66 -4.98 5.81 -3.61
CA GLY A 66 -5.68 4.76 -4.33
C GLY A 66 -4.84 4.13 -5.45
N GLY A 67 -3.96 4.91 -6.09
CA GLY A 67 -3.00 4.38 -7.06
C GLY A 67 -1.97 3.43 -6.45
N ASP A 68 -1.56 3.64 -5.19
CA ASP A 68 -0.68 2.68 -4.50
C ASP A 68 -1.41 1.37 -4.22
N VAL A 69 -2.68 1.44 -3.81
CA VAL A 69 -3.54 0.26 -3.62
C VAL A 69 -3.69 -0.50 -4.93
N ALA A 70 -4.02 0.19 -6.02
CA ALA A 70 -4.17 -0.43 -7.34
C ALA A 70 -2.89 -1.15 -7.80
N LYS A 71 -1.73 -0.51 -7.63
CA LYS A 71 -0.43 -1.14 -7.95
C LYS A 71 -0.16 -2.38 -7.10
N ALA A 72 -0.47 -2.35 -5.81
CA ALA A 72 -0.28 -3.51 -4.94
C ALA A 72 -1.12 -4.71 -5.40
N ILE A 73 -2.39 -4.50 -5.75
CA ILE A 73 -3.27 -5.56 -6.27
C ILE A 73 -2.76 -6.04 -7.64
N ALA A 74 -2.42 -5.13 -8.56
CA ALA A 74 -1.89 -5.51 -9.88
C ALA A 74 -0.61 -6.35 -9.81
N LEU A 75 0.21 -6.14 -8.76
CA LEU A 75 1.43 -6.93 -8.50
C LEU A 75 1.16 -8.28 -7.83
N GLY A 76 -0.11 -8.61 -7.56
CA GLY A 76 -0.53 -9.91 -7.07
C GLY A 76 -0.89 -9.96 -5.59
N ALA A 77 -1.01 -8.84 -4.88
CA ALA A 77 -1.56 -8.84 -3.54
C ALA A 77 -3.07 -9.15 -3.55
N ASP A 78 -3.53 -9.91 -2.57
CA ASP A 78 -4.95 -10.22 -2.35
C ASP A 78 -5.63 -9.17 -1.49
N ALA A 79 -4.86 -8.56 -0.60
CA ALA A 79 -5.30 -7.48 0.27
C ALA A 79 -4.18 -6.47 0.53
N VAL A 80 -4.55 -5.32 1.09
CA VAL A 80 -3.61 -4.28 1.51
C VAL A 80 -3.83 -3.92 2.98
N MET A 81 -2.75 -3.72 3.71
CA MET A 81 -2.78 -3.16 5.06
C MET A 81 -2.37 -1.69 4.99
N ILE A 82 -3.29 -0.82 5.41
CA ILE A 82 -3.10 0.64 5.37
C ILE A 82 -3.16 1.23 6.77
N GLY A 83 -2.21 2.10 7.08
CA GLY A 83 -2.10 2.77 8.39
C GLY A 83 -2.41 4.25 8.30
N SER A 84 -1.53 5.03 7.68
CA SER A 84 -1.66 6.49 7.61
C SER A 84 -2.98 6.98 7.01
N PRO A 85 -3.53 6.39 5.93
CA PRO A 85 -4.84 6.79 5.45
C PRO A 85 -5.95 6.64 6.50
N LEU A 86 -5.99 5.52 7.22
CA LEU A 86 -6.98 5.31 8.28
C LEU A 86 -6.74 6.21 9.50
N ALA A 87 -5.46 6.46 9.85
CA ALA A 87 -5.11 7.38 10.93
C ALA A 87 -5.48 8.83 10.64
N SER A 88 -5.68 9.19 9.36
CA SER A 88 -6.13 10.52 8.95
C SER A 88 -7.66 10.69 8.96
N ALA A 89 -8.40 9.63 9.26
CA ALA A 89 -9.86 9.71 9.39
C ALA A 89 -10.27 10.53 10.62
N ASP A 90 -11.41 11.21 10.51
CA ASP A 90 -11.97 12.01 11.60
C ASP A 90 -12.33 11.13 12.81
N GLU A 91 -12.74 9.90 12.55
CA GLU A 91 -13.09 8.89 13.55
C GLU A 91 -11.86 8.25 14.21
N ALA A 92 -10.66 8.43 13.65
CA ALA A 92 -9.45 7.82 14.18
C ALA A 92 -9.10 8.36 15.58
N PRO A 93 -8.88 7.49 16.57
CA PRO A 93 -8.64 7.91 17.96
C PRO A 93 -7.35 8.72 18.12
N GLY A 94 -6.39 8.56 17.20
CA GLY A 94 -5.12 9.29 17.19
C GLY A 94 -5.22 10.76 16.78
N ARG A 95 -6.40 11.23 16.38
CA ARG A 95 -6.67 12.63 16.00
C ARG A 95 -5.66 13.19 15.00
N GLY A 96 -5.38 12.41 13.94
CA GLY A 96 -4.41 12.77 12.91
C GLY A 96 -2.97 12.41 13.23
N TYR A 97 -2.73 11.64 14.28
CA TYR A 97 -1.43 11.06 14.61
C TYR A 97 -1.51 9.55 14.66
N HIS A 98 -0.41 8.89 14.32
CA HIS A 98 -0.23 7.46 14.59
C HIS A 98 1.25 7.17 14.88
N TRP A 99 1.52 5.94 15.27
CA TRP A 99 2.86 5.48 15.66
C TRP A 99 3.06 4.04 15.22
N GLY A 100 4.32 3.65 15.09
CA GLY A 100 4.67 2.27 14.77
C GLY A 100 4.38 1.32 15.92
N MET A 101 4.22 0.04 15.59
CA MET A 101 3.99 -1.03 16.58
C MET A 101 5.24 -1.35 17.43
N ALA A 102 6.42 -0.91 17.01
CA ALA A 102 7.63 -1.12 17.77
C ALA A 102 7.56 -0.35 19.09
N THR A 103 7.64 -1.05 20.20
CA THR A 103 7.69 -0.45 21.54
C THR A 103 8.92 0.42 21.67
N PHE A 104 8.76 1.62 22.22
CA PHE A 104 9.87 2.49 22.58
C PHE A 104 10.76 1.78 23.59
N HIS A 105 12.06 1.79 23.32
CA HIS A 105 13.08 1.30 24.24
C HIS A 105 14.21 2.34 24.28
N PRO A 106 14.73 2.71 25.46
CA PRO A 106 15.74 3.78 25.61
C PRO A 106 17.04 3.50 24.83
N GLU A 107 17.38 2.24 24.64
CA GLU A 107 18.60 1.83 23.91
C GLU A 107 18.34 1.59 22.40
N LEU A 108 17.08 1.56 21.98
CA LEU A 108 16.69 1.33 20.59
C LEU A 108 15.82 2.49 20.13
N PRO A 109 16.29 3.37 19.24
CA PRO A 109 15.53 4.52 18.75
C PRO A 109 14.41 4.06 17.79
N ARG A 110 13.42 3.37 18.35
CA ARG A 110 12.25 2.83 17.63
C ARG A 110 10.98 3.45 18.18
N GLY A 111 9.94 3.49 17.38
CA GLY A 111 8.64 4.00 17.82
C GLY A 111 8.46 5.50 17.54
N THR A 112 8.46 5.87 16.28
CA THR A 112 8.21 7.25 15.86
C THR A 112 6.71 7.54 15.86
N ARG A 113 6.31 8.64 16.51
CA ARG A 113 4.99 9.24 16.33
C ARG A 113 5.03 10.15 15.12
N VAL A 114 4.10 9.95 14.18
CA VAL A 114 4.02 10.73 12.95
C VAL A 114 2.67 11.42 12.81
N LYS A 115 2.67 12.56 12.15
CA LYS A 115 1.47 13.32 11.82
C LYS A 115 0.97 12.86 10.45
N ALA A 116 -0.20 12.22 10.42
CA ALA A 116 -0.92 11.90 9.20
C ALA A 116 -1.81 13.07 8.74
N GLY A 117 -2.15 13.97 9.66
CA GLY A 117 -3.15 15.01 9.45
C GLY A 117 -4.57 14.45 9.53
N ARG A 118 -5.56 15.29 9.23
CA ARG A 118 -6.97 14.89 9.10
C ARG A 118 -7.38 15.14 7.64
N LYS A 119 -7.99 14.12 7.04
CA LYS A 119 -8.35 14.12 5.61
C LYS A 119 -9.86 14.02 5.37
N GLY A 120 -10.65 13.83 6.42
CA GLY A 120 -12.09 13.66 6.36
C GLY A 120 -12.56 12.40 7.06
N THR A 121 -13.81 12.01 6.82
CA THR A 121 -14.40 10.81 7.40
C THR A 121 -13.77 9.54 6.81
N LEU A 122 -13.83 8.44 7.56
CA LEU A 122 -13.41 7.12 7.07
C LEU A 122 -14.13 6.75 5.76
N ARG A 123 -15.41 7.12 5.64
CA ARG A 123 -16.20 6.91 4.43
C ARG A 123 -15.58 7.67 3.23
N GLU A 124 -15.23 8.94 3.38
CA GLU A 124 -14.64 9.73 2.31
C GLU A 124 -13.28 9.16 1.89
N ILE A 125 -12.47 8.75 2.87
CA ILE A 125 -11.17 8.15 2.59
C ILE A 125 -11.31 6.86 1.80
N LEU A 126 -12.23 5.98 2.17
CA LEU A 126 -12.37 4.67 1.53
C LEU A 126 -13.26 4.71 0.28
N LEU A 127 -14.40 5.38 0.36
CA LEU A 127 -15.48 5.28 -0.63
C LEU A 127 -15.79 6.60 -1.35
N GLY A 128 -15.22 7.73 -0.88
CA GLY A 128 -15.48 9.05 -1.43
C GLY A 128 -16.76 9.71 -0.89
N PRO A 129 -17.08 10.87 -1.44
CA PRO A 129 -16.47 11.52 -2.61
C PRO A 129 -15.06 12.05 -2.32
N ALA A 130 -14.23 12.17 -3.37
CA ALA A 130 -12.96 12.87 -3.33
C ALA A 130 -13.17 14.33 -3.78
N HIS A 131 -12.71 15.26 -2.97
CA HIS A 131 -12.76 16.70 -3.27
C HIS A 131 -11.41 17.27 -3.71
N GLU A 132 -10.35 16.49 -3.54
CA GLU A 132 -8.99 16.82 -3.99
C GLU A 132 -8.47 15.76 -4.96
N ASN A 133 -7.48 16.15 -5.76
CA ASN A 133 -6.85 15.29 -6.78
C ASN A 133 -5.56 14.61 -6.29
N ASP A 134 -5.29 14.62 -4.99
CA ASP A 134 -4.07 14.07 -4.39
C ASP A 134 -4.10 12.53 -4.21
N GLY A 135 -5.24 11.88 -4.53
CA GLY A 135 -5.42 10.43 -4.45
C GLY A 135 -5.58 9.87 -3.04
N THR A 136 -5.67 10.72 -2.01
CA THR A 136 -5.75 10.28 -0.60
C THR A 136 -7.16 9.94 -0.15
N ARG A 137 -8.18 10.27 -0.94
CA ARG A 137 -9.59 9.92 -0.71
C ARG A 137 -10.11 8.98 -1.79
N ASN A 138 -11.21 8.31 -1.49
CA ASN A 138 -11.87 7.36 -2.40
C ASN A 138 -10.92 6.25 -2.89
N LEU A 139 -10.21 5.61 -1.98
CA LEU A 139 -9.20 4.60 -2.30
C LEU A 139 -9.79 3.44 -3.11
N PHE A 140 -11.01 2.98 -2.76
CA PHE A 140 -11.68 1.91 -3.50
C PHE A 140 -12.20 2.38 -4.86
N GLY A 141 -12.64 3.63 -4.98
CA GLY A 141 -13.02 4.20 -6.27
C GLY A 141 -11.84 4.29 -7.22
N ALA A 142 -10.67 4.70 -6.72
CA ALA A 142 -9.45 4.73 -7.51
C ALA A 142 -9.03 3.33 -7.98
N LEU A 143 -9.10 2.30 -7.10
CA LEU A 143 -8.86 0.90 -7.49
C LEU A 143 -9.83 0.46 -8.59
N ARG A 144 -11.13 0.69 -8.41
CA ARG A 144 -12.16 0.34 -9.40
C ARG A 144 -11.92 1.05 -10.75
N THR A 145 -11.56 2.32 -10.72
CA THR A 145 -11.24 3.09 -11.93
C THR A 145 -10.00 2.53 -12.62
N SER A 146 -8.95 2.19 -11.86
CA SER A 146 -7.75 1.56 -12.42
C SER A 146 -8.06 0.22 -13.10
N MET A 147 -8.85 -0.62 -12.43
CA MET A 147 -9.30 -1.89 -13.00
C MET A 147 -10.08 -1.68 -14.30
N ALA A 148 -11.07 -0.80 -14.29
CA ALA A 148 -11.90 -0.50 -15.47
C ALA A 148 -11.08 0.08 -16.63
N THR A 149 -10.17 1.01 -16.33
CA THR A 149 -9.29 1.61 -17.35
C THR A 149 -8.37 0.58 -18.02
N CYS A 150 -7.92 -0.42 -17.24
CA CYS A 150 -7.10 -1.52 -17.75
C CYS A 150 -7.93 -2.68 -18.34
N GLY A 151 -9.26 -2.61 -18.31
CA GLY A 151 -10.15 -3.63 -18.89
C GLY A 151 -10.36 -4.86 -18.01
N TYR A 152 -10.22 -4.73 -16.68
CA TYR A 152 -10.40 -5.84 -15.74
C TYR A 152 -11.65 -5.67 -14.89
N GLU A 153 -12.45 -6.74 -14.77
CA GLU A 153 -13.71 -6.74 -14.03
C GLU A 153 -13.57 -7.29 -12.60
N THR A 154 -12.57 -8.12 -12.34
CA THR A 154 -12.36 -8.78 -11.05
C THR A 154 -10.96 -8.52 -10.50
N LEU A 155 -10.80 -8.58 -9.17
CA LEU A 155 -9.48 -8.46 -8.54
C LEU A 155 -8.52 -9.55 -9.03
N SER A 156 -8.98 -10.79 -9.12
CA SER A 156 -8.16 -11.91 -9.57
C SER A 156 -7.70 -11.77 -11.03
N SER A 157 -8.50 -11.14 -11.89
CA SER A 157 -8.06 -10.82 -13.25
C SER A 157 -7.09 -9.64 -13.26
N PHE A 158 -7.32 -8.63 -12.41
CA PHE A 158 -6.43 -7.47 -12.30
C PHE A 158 -5.06 -7.79 -11.71
N GLN A 159 -4.94 -8.84 -10.90
CA GLN A 159 -3.65 -9.38 -10.44
C GLN A 159 -2.76 -9.91 -11.58
N LYS A 160 -3.29 -10.01 -12.80
CA LYS A 160 -2.55 -10.40 -14.01
C LYS A 160 -2.19 -9.20 -14.89
N ALA A 161 -2.51 -7.98 -14.44
CA ALA A 161 -2.19 -6.77 -15.20
C ALA A 161 -0.68 -6.63 -15.34
N GLU A 162 -0.25 -6.27 -16.54
CA GLU A 162 1.16 -6.01 -16.81
C GLU A 162 1.61 -4.73 -16.10
N VAL A 163 2.68 -4.81 -15.34
CA VAL A 163 3.27 -3.69 -14.59
C VAL A 163 4.71 -3.52 -15.02
N MET A 164 5.09 -2.31 -15.38
CA MET A 164 6.47 -1.99 -15.77
C MET A 164 7.11 -0.95 -14.86
N VAL A 165 8.43 -0.99 -14.76
CA VAL A 165 9.20 0.03 -14.06
C VAL A 165 9.32 1.26 -14.95
N ALA A 166 8.93 2.43 -14.42
CA ALA A 166 9.02 3.72 -15.11
C ALA A 166 10.02 4.64 -14.38
N PRO A 167 11.33 4.51 -14.60
CA PRO A 167 12.35 5.27 -13.90
C PRO A 167 12.29 6.77 -14.21
N ALA A 168 11.76 7.14 -15.38
CA ALA A 168 11.65 8.51 -15.88
C ALA A 168 10.29 9.16 -15.58
N LEU A 169 9.48 8.65 -14.66
CA LEU A 169 8.14 9.18 -14.34
C LEU A 169 8.15 10.68 -14.01
N MET A 170 9.22 11.17 -13.39
CA MET A 170 9.37 12.60 -13.06
C MET A 170 9.51 13.51 -14.29
N THR A 171 9.84 12.97 -15.45
CA THR A 171 9.98 13.73 -16.70
C THR A 171 8.69 13.76 -17.53
N GLU A 172 7.65 13.05 -17.12
CA GLU A 172 6.36 12.96 -17.82
C GLU A 172 5.37 14.06 -17.42
N GLY A 173 5.86 15.25 -17.10
CA GLY A 173 5.03 16.39 -16.69
C GLY A 173 4.56 16.33 -15.22
N LYS A 174 4.77 15.23 -14.50
CA LYS A 174 4.35 15.09 -13.11
C LYS A 174 5.10 16.03 -12.16
N LYS A 175 6.35 16.33 -12.46
CA LYS A 175 7.13 17.31 -11.70
C LYS A 175 6.53 18.71 -11.86
N LEU A 176 6.25 19.13 -13.08
CA LEU A 176 5.61 20.42 -13.37
C LEU A 176 4.21 20.51 -12.76
N GLN A 177 3.41 19.44 -12.88
CA GLN A 177 2.09 19.38 -12.27
C GLN A 177 2.15 19.61 -10.76
N LYS A 178 3.11 18.97 -10.08
CA LYS A 178 3.30 19.12 -8.64
C LYS A 178 3.81 20.50 -8.24
N GLU A 179 4.72 21.07 -9.02
CA GLU A 179 5.30 22.39 -8.77
C GLU A 179 4.31 23.53 -9.04
N GLN A 180 3.38 23.34 -9.96
CA GLN A 180 2.36 24.34 -10.32
C GLN A 180 1.11 24.25 -9.46
N ASP A 181 1.02 23.25 -8.57
CA ASP A 181 -0.15 22.99 -7.72
C ASP A 181 -1.48 22.98 -8.51
N VAL A 182 -1.42 22.44 -9.73
CA VAL A 182 -2.57 22.38 -10.64
C VAL A 182 -3.58 21.38 -10.09
N GLY A 183 -4.54 21.88 -9.35
CA GLY A 183 -5.68 21.15 -8.85
C GLY A 183 -6.95 21.48 -9.64
N MET A 184 -8.01 20.78 -9.32
CA MET A 184 -9.35 21.24 -9.69
C MET A 184 -9.65 22.47 -8.84
N GLY A 185 -9.71 23.62 -9.48
CA GLY A 185 -10.14 24.87 -8.88
C GLY A 185 -11.57 24.85 -8.41
#